data_7e5195faa4c07db66c3d82b4712f2382
#
_entry.id   7e5195faa4c07db66c3d82b4712f2382
#
_cell.length_a   1.000
_cell.length_b   1.000
_cell.length_c   1.000
_cell.angle_alpha   90.00
_cell.angle_beta   90.00
_cell.angle_gamma   90.00
#
_symmetry.space_group_name_H-M   'P 1'
#
loop_
_entity.id
_entity.type
_entity.pdbx_description
1 polymer ?
#
loop_
_entity_poly.entity_id
_entity_poly.type
_entity_poly.pdbx_seq_one_letter_code
_entity_poly.pdbx_strand_id
1 'polypeptide(L)'
;GGKAIAAMLTNPGAVLDYLEVIGDGKPLPNTPAPFIAIPTTAGTGSEATKNAVIGLPEHGRKVSLRDDRMLARLAIVDPALTDGTPWAVTLASGLDAVTQVIEPFVSVKATPYTDAISAPAIGAGLMALQRLRQGEDQDARDTLAWVSLSGGLALANAGLGAVHGLAGVI
;
A
#
# COMPACT_ATOMS: atom_id res chain seq x y z
N GLY A 1 9.33 3.91 -2.78
CA GLY A 1 10.35 4.78 -3.41
C GLY A 1 9.77 5.95 -4.16
N GLY A 2 8.99 5.77 -5.26
CA GLY A 2 8.59 6.83 -6.19
C GLY A 2 7.94 8.06 -5.55
N LYS A 3 7.01 7.89 -4.62
CA LYS A 3 6.39 9.02 -3.90
C LYS A 3 7.39 9.84 -3.09
N ALA A 4 8.35 9.18 -2.42
CA ALA A 4 9.39 9.89 -1.68
C ALA A 4 10.30 10.69 -2.63
N ILE A 5 10.65 10.11 -3.77
CA ILE A 5 11.43 10.82 -4.81
C ILE A 5 10.64 12.04 -5.30
N ALA A 6 9.37 11.87 -5.65
CA ALA A 6 8.51 12.98 -6.08
C ALA A 6 8.41 14.10 -5.03
N ALA A 7 8.35 13.74 -3.75
CA ALA A 7 8.36 14.72 -2.66
C ALA A 7 9.70 15.46 -2.57
N MET A 8 10.82 14.74 -2.62
CA MET A 8 12.15 15.32 -2.45
C MET A 8 12.65 16.12 -3.67
N LEU A 9 12.07 15.91 -4.85
CA LEU A 9 12.40 16.72 -6.04
C LEU A 9 12.04 18.20 -5.89
N THR A 10 11.07 18.52 -5.06
CA THR A 10 10.55 19.89 -4.90
C THR A 10 10.77 20.46 -3.51
N ASN A 11 11.24 19.64 -2.56
CA ASN A 11 11.43 20.05 -1.17
C ASN A 11 12.90 20.01 -0.78
N PRO A 12 13.41 21.06 -0.09
CA PRO A 12 14.81 21.15 0.30
C PRO A 12 15.14 20.25 1.50
N GLY A 13 16.41 20.04 1.78
CA GLY A 13 16.89 19.30 2.94
C GLY A 13 17.00 17.80 2.72
N ALA A 14 17.13 17.05 3.80
CA ALA A 14 17.19 15.58 3.77
C ALA A 14 15.82 14.96 3.97
N VAL A 15 15.63 13.76 3.43
CA VAL A 15 14.36 13.02 3.65
C VAL A 15 14.09 12.81 5.15
N LEU A 16 15.15 12.69 5.95
CA LEU A 16 15.06 12.52 7.40
C LEU A 16 14.33 13.67 8.09
N ASP A 17 14.46 14.90 7.59
CA ASP A 17 13.77 16.08 8.15
C ASP A 17 12.23 15.90 8.13
N TYR A 18 11.71 15.12 7.22
CA TYR A 18 10.28 14.95 6.97
C TYR A 18 9.71 13.62 7.48
N LEU A 19 10.58 12.68 7.92
CA LEU A 19 10.14 11.38 8.40
C LEU A 19 9.49 11.47 9.78
N GLU A 20 8.40 10.70 9.94
CA GLU A 20 7.75 10.50 11.23
C GLU A 20 8.66 9.70 12.19
N VAL A 21 8.49 9.87 13.49
CA VAL A 21 9.08 9.05 14.58
C VAL A 21 10.59 9.21 14.77
N ILE A 22 11.39 9.03 13.71
CA ILE A 22 12.88 9.09 13.80
C ILE A 22 13.39 10.41 13.28
N GLY A 23 12.69 11.01 12.32
CA GLY A 23 13.02 12.32 11.78
C GLY A 23 12.37 13.46 12.57
N ASP A 24 12.48 14.66 12.04
CA ASP A 24 11.89 15.86 12.65
C ASP A 24 10.38 15.99 12.40
N GLY A 25 9.81 15.17 11.51
CA GLY A 25 8.40 15.22 11.14
C GLY A 25 7.94 16.55 10.56
N LYS A 26 8.85 17.31 9.94
CA LYS A 26 8.54 18.62 9.35
C LYS A 26 7.51 18.46 8.24
N PRO A 27 6.56 19.39 8.08
CA PRO A 27 5.67 19.41 6.92
C PRO A 27 6.47 19.73 5.66
N LEU A 28 6.05 19.18 4.52
CA LEU A 28 6.63 19.52 3.21
C LEU A 28 6.30 20.99 2.88
N PRO A 29 7.28 21.87 2.69
CA PRO A 29 7.03 23.28 2.36
C PRO A 29 6.43 23.43 0.96
N ASN A 30 6.81 22.59 0.02
CA ASN A 30 6.37 22.65 -1.36
C ASN A 30 5.50 21.43 -1.75
N THR A 31 4.63 21.61 -2.74
CA THR A 31 3.89 20.51 -3.34
C THR A 31 4.85 19.52 -4.00
N PRO A 32 4.73 18.20 -3.72
CA PRO A 32 5.48 17.17 -4.43
C PRO A 32 5.33 17.24 -5.95
N ALA A 33 6.34 16.79 -6.66
CA ALA A 33 6.25 16.63 -8.11
C ALA A 33 5.08 15.68 -8.49
N PRO A 34 4.44 15.87 -9.64
CA PRO A 34 3.39 14.97 -10.11
C PRO A 34 3.90 13.52 -10.18
N PHE A 35 3.11 12.59 -9.66
CA PHE A 35 3.45 11.18 -9.60
C PHE A 35 2.36 10.33 -10.25
N ILE A 36 2.76 9.41 -11.14
CA ILE A 36 1.90 8.37 -11.71
C ILE A 36 2.32 7.05 -11.08
N ALA A 37 1.37 6.31 -10.53
CA ALA A 37 1.60 5.01 -9.91
C ALA A 37 1.16 3.88 -10.85
N ILE A 38 2.07 2.95 -11.13
CA ILE A 38 1.81 1.75 -11.92
C ILE A 38 2.35 0.57 -11.10
N PRO A 39 1.52 -0.07 -10.26
CA PRO A 39 1.98 -1.18 -9.41
C PRO A 39 2.28 -2.42 -10.25
N THR A 40 3.30 -3.17 -9.85
CA THR A 40 3.72 -4.43 -10.46
C THR A 40 3.58 -5.60 -9.49
N THR A 41 2.98 -5.38 -8.33
CA THR A 41 2.61 -6.39 -7.34
C THR A 41 1.21 -6.07 -6.82
N ALA A 42 0.42 -7.09 -6.56
CA ALA A 42 -0.88 -6.96 -5.90
C ALA A 42 -0.69 -7.20 -4.39
N GLY A 43 -0.49 -6.12 -3.64
CA GLY A 43 -0.19 -6.20 -2.21
C GLY A 43 -0.50 -4.91 -1.47
N THR A 44 0.42 -3.97 -1.50
CA THR A 44 0.44 -2.79 -0.64
C THR A 44 -0.64 -1.73 -0.93
N GLY A 45 -1.31 -1.76 -2.08
CA GLY A 45 -2.25 -0.71 -2.48
C GLY A 45 -1.65 0.71 -2.46
N SER A 46 -0.32 0.80 -2.61
CA SER A 46 0.39 2.07 -2.39
C SER A 46 0.02 3.14 -3.42
N GLU A 47 -0.55 2.76 -4.56
CA GLU A 47 -1.07 3.65 -5.59
C GLU A 47 -2.23 4.51 -5.10
N ALA A 48 -2.98 4.04 -4.09
CA ALA A 48 -4.13 4.73 -3.51
C ALA A 48 -3.82 5.40 -2.15
N THR A 49 -2.56 5.42 -1.73
CA THR A 49 -2.17 5.96 -0.41
C THR A 49 -1.30 7.22 -0.53
N LYS A 50 -1.25 8.00 0.54
CA LYS A 50 -0.55 9.30 0.64
C LYS A 50 0.79 9.25 1.36
N ASN A 51 1.31 8.05 1.62
CA ASN A 51 2.56 7.86 2.36
C ASN A 51 3.60 7.09 1.55
N ALA A 52 4.86 7.29 1.91
CA ALA A 52 5.99 6.50 1.46
C ALA A 52 6.68 5.90 2.70
N VAL A 53 6.67 4.57 2.80
CA VAL A 53 7.38 3.85 3.86
C VAL A 53 8.85 3.72 3.45
N ILE A 54 9.75 4.14 4.33
CA ILE A 54 11.20 4.14 4.12
C ILE A 54 11.86 3.32 5.22
N GLY A 55 12.64 2.33 4.79
CA GLY A 55 13.48 1.56 5.70
C GLY A 55 14.72 2.36 6.10
N LEU A 56 15.00 2.39 7.39
CA LEU A 56 16.20 2.97 7.98
C LEU A 56 16.99 1.85 8.69
N PRO A 57 17.89 1.16 7.98
CA PRO A 57 18.64 0.03 8.53
C PRO A 57 19.43 0.38 9.79
N GLU A 58 19.98 1.60 9.85
CA GLU A 58 20.74 2.12 10.98
C GLU A 58 19.92 2.19 12.28
N HIS A 59 18.60 2.32 12.13
CA HIS A 59 17.66 2.37 13.25
C HIS A 59 16.84 1.07 13.41
N GLY A 60 17.03 0.08 12.53
CA GLY A 60 16.24 -1.16 12.51
C GLY A 60 14.74 -0.92 12.35
N ARG A 61 14.32 0.16 11.66
CA ARG A 61 12.93 0.57 11.59
C ARG A 61 12.50 0.97 10.18
N LYS A 62 11.18 0.86 9.94
CA LYS A 62 10.50 1.42 8.78
C LYS A 62 9.60 2.56 9.27
N VAL A 63 9.73 3.73 8.67
CA VAL A 63 8.96 4.93 9.04
C VAL A 63 8.37 5.59 7.80
N SER A 64 7.35 6.42 7.99
CA SER A 64 6.65 7.05 6.88
C SER A 64 7.05 8.51 6.69
N LEU A 65 7.18 8.89 5.42
CA LEU A 65 6.95 10.25 4.94
C LEU A 65 5.49 10.33 4.50
N ARG A 66 4.73 11.28 5.01
CA ARG A 66 3.30 11.36 4.76
C ARG A 66 2.84 12.80 4.52
N ASP A 67 2.11 12.99 3.41
CA ASP A 67 1.44 14.26 3.09
C ASP A 67 0.28 13.98 2.14
N ASP A 68 -0.85 14.67 2.31
CA ASP A 68 -2.02 14.48 1.46
C ASP A 68 -1.74 14.74 -0.02
N ARG A 69 -0.80 15.63 -0.31
CA ARG A 69 -0.35 15.98 -1.66
C ARG A 69 0.52 14.90 -2.31
N MET A 70 0.91 13.84 -1.59
CA MET A 70 1.67 12.71 -2.10
C MET A 70 0.79 11.63 -2.74
N LEU A 71 -0.52 11.79 -2.79
CA LEU A 71 -1.38 10.92 -3.58
C LEU A 71 -0.98 10.97 -5.06
N ALA A 72 -1.00 9.81 -5.71
CA ALA A 72 -0.73 9.74 -7.15
C ALA A 72 -1.77 10.57 -7.93
N ARG A 73 -1.32 11.32 -8.92
CA ARG A 73 -2.21 12.04 -9.86
C ARG A 73 -3.00 11.07 -10.73
N LEU A 74 -2.42 9.92 -10.99
CA LEU A 74 -3.02 8.83 -11.76
C LEU A 74 -2.49 7.51 -11.20
N ALA A 75 -3.37 6.55 -10.98
CA ALA A 75 -3.05 5.16 -10.70
C ALA A 75 -3.49 4.32 -11.90
N ILE A 76 -2.57 3.56 -12.48
CA ILE A 76 -2.85 2.62 -13.56
C ILE A 76 -2.62 1.23 -12.98
N VAL A 77 -3.71 0.52 -12.69
CA VAL A 77 -3.67 -0.83 -12.14
C VAL A 77 -3.93 -1.80 -13.28
N ASP A 78 -2.87 -2.35 -13.83
CA ASP A 78 -2.91 -3.37 -14.87
C ASP A 78 -2.50 -4.71 -14.25
N PRO A 79 -3.44 -5.66 -14.05
CA PRO A 79 -3.14 -6.95 -13.46
C PRO A 79 -2.08 -7.76 -14.21
N ALA A 80 -1.99 -7.59 -15.54
CA ALA A 80 -1.00 -8.28 -16.37
C ALA A 80 0.45 -7.96 -15.97
N LEU A 81 0.69 -6.82 -15.30
CA LEU A 81 2.01 -6.50 -14.76
C LEU A 81 2.42 -7.39 -13.56
N THR A 82 1.52 -8.21 -13.06
CA THR A 82 1.80 -9.19 -11.99
C THR A 82 1.97 -10.61 -12.52
N ASP A 83 1.78 -10.84 -13.83
CA ASP A 83 1.90 -12.16 -14.45
C ASP A 83 3.29 -12.76 -14.25
N GLY A 84 3.35 -14.06 -14.02
CA GLY A 84 4.61 -14.75 -13.79
C GLY A 84 5.38 -14.37 -12.52
N THR A 85 4.79 -13.54 -11.64
CA THR A 85 5.40 -13.25 -10.34
C THR A 85 5.58 -14.54 -9.54
N PRO A 86 6.79 -14.83 -8.99
CA PRO A 86 7.05 -16.04 -8.24
C PRO A 86 6.07 -16.25 -7.09
N TRP A 87 5.68 -17.51 -6.85
CA TRP A 87 4.67 -17.84 -5.83
C TRP A 87 4.97 -17.23 -4.44
N ALA A 88 6.24 -17.27 -4.01
CA ALA A 88 6.61 -16.69 -2.70
C ALA A 88 6.29 -15.19 -2.61
N VAL A 89 6.50 -14.44 -3.69
CA VAL A 89 6.19 -13.01 -3.77
C VAL A 89 4.67 -12.81 -3.86
N THR A 90 4.00 -13.59 -4.72
CA THR A 90 2.52 -13.55 -4.86
C THR A 90 1.83 -13.84 -3.52
N LEU A 91 2.30 -14.86 -2.78
CA LEU A 91 1.75 -15.21 -1.48
C LEU A 91 1.95 -14.08 -0.45
N ALA A 92 3.18 -13.58 -0.33
CA ALA A 92 3.50 -12.52 0.64
C ALA A 92 2.71 -11.24 0.34
N SER A 93 2.71 -10.78 -0.92
CA SER A 93 1.98 -9.57 -1.30
C SER A 93 0.47 -9.76 -1.24
N GLY A 94 -0.04 -10.92 -1.64
CA GLY A 94 -1.48 -11.20 -1.60
C GLY A 94 -2.04 -11.35 -0.18
N LEU A 95 -1.27 -11.92 0.75
CA LEU A 95 -1.65 -11.93 2.18
C LEU A 95 -1.62 -10.52 2.77
N ASP A 96 -0.67 -9.68 2.36
CA ASP A 96 -0.65 -8.26 2.70
C ASP A 96 -1.92 -7.56 2.20
N ALA A 97 -2.30 -7.76 0.94
CA ALA A 97 -3.54 -7.20 0.36
C ALA A 97 -4.79 -7.65 1.14
N VAL A 98 -4.90 -8.94 1.48
CA VAL A 98 -6.03 -9.47 2.27
C VAL A 98 -6.04 -8.85 3.67
N THR A 99 -4.89 -8.73 4.32
CA THR A 99 -4.78 -8.07 5.63
C THR A 99 -5.20 -6.60 5.55
N GLN A 100 -4.83 -5.92 4.48
CA GLN A 100 -5.18 -4.51 4.25
C GLN A 100 -6.67 -4.27 3.99
N VAL A 101 -7.46 -5.27 3.65
CA VAL A 101 -8.93 -5.14 3.61
C VAL A 101 -9.57 -5.58 4.93
N ILE A 102 -8.96 -6.51 5.68
CA ILE A 102 -9.46 -6.94 6.99
C ILE A 102 -9.31 -5.82 8.04
N GLU A 103 -8.14 -5.25 8.19
CA GLU A 103 -7.87 -4.28 9.25
C GLU A 103 -8.74 -3.02 9.16
N PRO A 104 -8.92 -2.37 7.98
CA PRO A 104 -9.89 -1.28 7.85
C PRO A 104 -11.33 -1.69 8.11
N PHE A 105 -11.72 -2.92 7.74
CA PHE A 105 -13.07 -3.44 7.96
C PHE A 105 -13.41 -3.57 9.46
N VAL A 106 -12.44 -3.94 10.30
CA VAL A 106 -12.63 -4.04 11.77
C VAL A 106 -12.19 -2.78 12.51
N SER A 107 -11.83 -1.72 11.80
CA SER A 107 -11.36 -0.48 12.40
C SER A 107 -12.48 0.28 13.08
N VAL A 108 -12.17 0.95 14.19
CA VAL A 108 -13.09 1.94 14.81
C VAL A 108 -13.38 3.14 13.92
N LYS A 109 -12.62 3.31 12.84
CA LYS A 109 -12.80 4.35 11.82
C LYS A 109 -13.51 3.82 10.57
N ALA A 110 -13.98 2.57 10.59
CA ALA A 110 -14.72 1.99 9.48
C ALA A 110 -15.95 2.83 9.14
N THR A 111 -16.30 2.86 7.87
CA THR A 111 -17.46 3.58 7.34
C THR A 111 -18.21 2.66 6.38
N PRO A 112 -19.49 2.94 6.08
CA PRO A 112 -20.21 2.15 5.08
C PRO A 112 -19.50 2.04 3.73
N TYR A 113 -18.73 3.06 3.34
CA TYR A 113 -17.92 3.03 2.12
C TYR A 113 -16.76 2.05 2.24
N THR A 114 -15.97 2.13 3.32
CA THR A 114 -14.84 1.20 3.52
C THR A 114 -15.30 -0.23 3.69
N ASP A 115 -16.43 -0.46 4.35
CA ASP A 115 -17.03 -1.78 4.52
C ASP A 115 -17.49 -2.37 3.18
N ALA A 116 -18.12 -1.55 2.33
CA ALA A 116 -18.62 -1.98 1.03
C ALA A 116 -17.49 -2.45 0.09
N ILE A 117 -16.30 -1.86 0.17
CA ILE A 117 -15.15 -2.27 -0.64
C ILE A 117 -14.33 -3.38 0.03
N SER A 118 -14.29 -3.45 1.36
CA SER A 118 -13.48 -4.43 2.10
C SER A 118 -14.15 -5.79 2.21
N ALA A 119 -15.42 -5.85 2.60
CA ALA A 119 -16.11 -7.10 2.88
C ALA A 119 -16.06 -8.11 1.70
N PRO A 120 -16.40 -7.74 0.46
CA PRO A 120 -16.31 -8.67 -0.67
C PRO A 120 -14.85 -9.03 -1.03
N ALA A 121 -13.90 -8.15 -0.75
CA ALA A 121 -12.50 -8.35 -1.11
C ALA A 121 -11.80 -9.40 -0.23
N ILE A 122 -12.22 -9.59 1.04
CA ILE A 122 -11.60 -10.55 1.96
C ILE A 122 -11.67 -11.97 1.41
N GLY A 123 -12.88 -12.46 1.12
CA GLY A 123 -13.07 -13.82 0.60
C GLY A 123 -12.49 -14.00 -0.80
N ALA A 124 -12.66 -12.99 -1.66
CA ALA A 124 -12.16 -13.03 -3.03
C ALA A 124 -10.63 -13.13 -3.07
N GLY A 125 -9.91 -12.39 -2.23
CA GLY A 125 -8.45 -12.44 -2.16
C GLY A 125 -7.91 -13.80 -1.71
N LEU A 126 -8.54 -14.42 -0.70
CA LEU A 126 -8.16 -15.76 -0.26
C LEU A 126 -8.39 -16.81 -1.34
N MET A 127 -9.52 -16.76 -2.04
CA MET A 127 -9.81 -17.68 -3.16
C MET A 127 -8.84 -17.47 -4.33
N ALA A 128 -8.51 -16.24 -4.67
CA ALA A 128 -7.55 -15.93 -5.72
C ALA A 128 -6.15 -16.49 -5.39
N LEU A 129 -5.70 -16.37 -4.15
CA LEU A 129 -4.43 -16.97 -3.69
C LEU A 129 -4.45 -18.50 -3.77
N GLN A 130 -5.58 -19.15 -3.42
CA GLN A 130 -5.72 -20.60 -3.57
C GLN A 130 -5.61 -21.06 -5.03
N ARG A 131 -6.20 -20.31 -5.97
CA ARG A 131 -6.11 -20.59 -7.41
C ARG A 131 -4.68 -20.42 -7.91
N LEU A 132 -4.02 -19.31 -7.59
CA LEU A 132 -2.63 -19.02 -8.00
C LEU A 132 -1.60 -19.98 -7.40
N ARG A 133 -1.91 -20.63 -6.28
CA ARG A 133 -1.09 -21.71 -5.74
C ARG A 133 -1.06 -22.95 -6.66
N GLN A 134 -2.12 -23.16 -7.43
CA GLN A 134 -2.25 -24.32 -8.33
C GLN A 134 -1.62 -24.06 -9.70
N GLY A 135 -1.38 -22.82 -10.04
CA GLY A 135 -0.81 -22.39 -11.31
C GLY A 135 -1.17 -20.96 -11.67
N GLU A 136 -0.66 -20.48 -12.78
CA GLU A 136 -1.00 -19.15 -13.28
C GLU A 136 -2.47 -19.08 -13.69
N ASP A 137 -3.16 -18.02 -13.30
CA ASP A 137 -4.59 -17.83 -13.45
C ASP A 137 -4.90 -16.34 -13.55
N GLN A 138 -5.26 -15.87 -14.74
CA GLN A 138 -5.49 -14.48 -15.06
C GLN A 138 -6.63 -13.87 -14.22
N ASP A 139 -7.76 -14.55 -14.10
CA ASP A 139 -8.89 -14.02 -13.31
C ASP A 139 -8.50 -13.88 -11.83
N ALA A 140 -7.63 -14.76 -11.34
CA ALA A 140 -7.12 -14.66 -9.97
C ALA A 140 -6.12 -13.50 -9.83
N ARG A 141 -5.31 -13.19 -10.85
CA ARG A 141 -4.46 -11.98 -10.89
C ARG A 141 -5.32 -10.72 -10.89
N ASP A 142 -6.34 -10.66 -11.74
CA ASP A 142 -7.29 -9.55 -11.79
C ASP A 142 -7.96 -9.33 -10.43
N THR A 143 -8.40 -10.42 -9.80
CA THR A 143 -9.00 -10.38 -8.46
C THR A 143 -8.02 -9.84 -7.42
N LEU A 144 -6.77 -10.32 -7.38
CA LEU A 144 -5.79 -9.83 -6.41
C LEU A 144 -5.42 -8.35 -6.64
N ALA A 145 -5.33 -7.92 -7.89
CA ALA A 145 -5.09 -6.51 -8.20
C ALA A 145 -6.22 -5.62 -7.68
N TRP A 146 -7.48 -6.06 -7.85
CA TRP A 146 -8.65 -5.38 -7.28
C TRP A 146 -8.62 -5.39 -5.74
N VAL A 147 -8.29 -6.52 -5.10
CA VAL A 147 -8.19 -6.62 -3.63
C VAL A 147 -7.11 -5.67 -3.10
N SER A 148 -5.94 -5.62 -3.74
CA SER A 148 -4.85 -4.71 -3.39
C SER A 148 -5.27 -3.24 -3.47
N LEU A 149 -5.90 -2.84 -4.57
CA LEU A 149 -6.41 -1.47 -4.74
C LEU A 149 -7.48 -1.14 -3.69
N SER A 150 -8.41 -2.06 -3.45
CA SER A 150 -9.45 -1.91 -2.42
C SER A 150 -8.84 -1.74 -1.03
N GLY A 151 -7.80 -2.51 -0.70
CA GLY A 151 -7.03 -2.36 0.53
C GLY A 151 -6.38 -1.00 0.67
N GLY A 152 -5.76 -0.50 -0.41
CA GLY A 152 -5.17 0.84 -0.44
C GLY A 152 -6.21 1.95 -0.19
N LEU A 153 -7.38 1.86 -0.83
CA LEU A 153 -8.50 2.80 -0.63
C LEU A 153 -9.06 2.70 0.79
N ALA A 154 -9.26 1.49 1.31
CA ALA A 154 -9.80 1.27 2.65
C ALA A 154 -8.83 1.80 3.72
N LEU A 155 -7.54 1.46 3.65
CA LEU A 155 -6.55 1.93 4.62
C LEU A 155 -6.36 3.45 4.59
N ALA A 156 -6.47 4.09 3.42
CA ALA A 156 -6.36 5.54 3.31
C ALA A 156 -7.49 6.27 4.07
N ASN A 157 -8.65 5.61 4.25
CA ASN A 157 -9.84 6.19 4.87
C ASN A 157 -10.10 5.69 6.30
N ALA A 158 -9.78 4.42 6.62
CA ALA A 158 -10.06 3.83 7.93
C ALA A 158 -8.79 3.42 8.72
N GLY A 159 -7.60 3.57 8.10
CA GLY A 159 -6.32 3.21 8.72
C GLY A 159 -6.06 1.71 8.74
N LEU A 160 -4.96 1.34 9.38
CA LEU A 160 -4.53 -0.05 9.59
C LEU A 160 -4.59 -0.39 11.08
N GLY A 161 -4.41 -1.65 11.42
CA GLY A 161 -4.50 -2.18 12.77
C GLY A 161 -3.18 -2.79 13.27
N ALA A 162 -3.33 -3.80 14.15
CA ALA A 162 -2.22 -4.37 14.90
C ALA A 162 -1.22 -5.14 14.01
N VAL A 163 -1.67 -5.80 12.95
CA VAL A 163 -0.79 -6.60 12.09
C VAL A 163 0.24 -5.70 11.41
N HIS A 164 -0.20 -4.62 10.75
CA HIS A 164 0.72 -3.67 10.15
C HIS A 164 1.51 -2.87 11.19
N GLY A 165 0.95 -2.62 12.37
CA GLY A 165 1.67 -2.00 13.49
C GLY A 165 2.87 -2.85 13.95
N LEU A 166 2.73 -4.16 13.98
CA LEU A 166 3.80 -5.10 14.36
C LEU A 166 4.78 -5.36 13.20
N ALA A 167 4.28 -5.47 11.97
CA ALA A 167 5.12 -5.77 10.80
C ALA A 167 6.22 -4.73 10.53
N GLY A 168 6.11 -3.53 11.07
CA GLY A 168 7.13 -2.47 10.97
C GLY A 168 8.31 -2.62 11.94
N VAL A 169 8.20 -3.50 12.94
CA VAL A 169 9.19 -3.69 14.03
C VAL A 169 9.72 -5.13 14.12
N ILE A 170 9.18 -6.06 13.34
CA ILE A 170 9.68 -7.43 13.15
C ILE A 170 10.49 -7.46 11.87
#